data_96a13af1a07835eea4ad10f9d61e6a92
#
_entry.id   96a13af1a07835eea4ad10f9d61e6a92
#
_cell.length_a   1.000
_cell.length_b   1.000
_cell.length_c   1.000
_cell.angle_alpha   90.00
_cell.angle_beta   90.00
_cell.angle_gamma   90.00
#
_symmetry.space_group_name_H-M   'P 1'
#
loop_
_entity.id
_entity.type
_entity.pdbx_description
1 polymer ?
#
loop_
_entity_poly.entity_id
_entity_poly.type
_entity_poly.pdbx_seq_one_letter_code
_entity_poly.pdbx_strand_id
1 'polypeptide(L)'
;MGKLLPSNVALEFSLQYRSVLVFGNARVLEDPEEKRAALYGLIQKYFPEMEAGVEYRPITDKELKRTTVYAIEIESWSGKENWKERADQSDEWPALEEMWFE
;
A
#
# COMPACT_ATOMS: atom_id res chain seq x y z
N MET A 1 -1.70 8.37 3.96
CA MET A 1 -0.28 8.04 4.16
C MET A 1 0.07 8.11 5.63
N GLY A 2 1.01 7.25 6.02
CA GLY A 2 1.56 7.29 7.36
C GLY A 2 2.40 8.54 7.59
N LYS A 3 2.42 9.05 8.80
CA LYS A 3 3.22 10.22 9.18
C LYS A 3 4.39 9.84 10.06
N LEU A 4 5.39 10.71 10.10
CA LEU A 4 6.51 10.60 11.03
C LEU A 4 6.04 11.05 12.43
N LEU A 5 6.53 10.35 13.45
CA LEU A 5 6.11 10.58 14.82
C LEU A 5 7.32 11.02 15.65
N PRO A 6 7.40 12.32 16.00
CA PRO A 6 8.49 12.83 16.84
C PRO A 6 8.29 12.45 18.32
N SER A 7 9.39 12.44 19.06
CA SER A 7 9.39 12.19 20.48
C SER A 7 10.41 13.09 21.19
N ASN A 8 10.25 13.29 22.48
CA ASN A 8 11.27 13.94 23.28
C ASN A 8 12.32 12.95 23.80
N VAL A 9 12.25 11.70 23.34
CA VAL A 9 13.24 10.64 23.61
C VAL A 9 13.74 10.09 22.28
N ALA A 10 15.04 10.15 22.05
CA ALA A 10 15.63 9.79 20.76
C ALA A 10 15.22 8.40 20.25
N LEU A 11 15.16 7.41 21.14
CA LEU A 11 14.84 6.02 20.76
C LEU A 11 13.37 5.80 20.47
N GLU A 12 12.50 6.76 20.77
CA GLU A 12 11.05 6.63 20.58
C GLU A 12 10.53 7.29 19.31
N PHE A 13 11.39 7.97 18.54
CA PHE A 13 11.02 8.47 17.23
C PHE A 13 10.51 7.30 16.39
N SER A 14 9.38 7.48 15.71
CA SER A 14 8.74 6.40 14.98
C SER A 14 8.01 6.91 13.74
N LEU A 15 7.23 6.05 13.13
CA LEU A 15 6.40 6.40 11.99
C LEU A 15 5.14 5.54 11.99
N GLN A 16 4.10 6.04 11.36
CA GLN A 16 2.90 5.25 11.11
C GLN A 16 3.17 4.34 9.91
N TYR A 17 2.84 3.06 10.03
CA TYR A 17 2.98 2.12 8.92
C TYR A 17 1.98 0.99 9.01
N ARG A 18 1.69 0.42 7.85
CA ARG A 18 1.04 -0.89 7.70
C ARG A 18 1.82 -1.64 6.64
N SER A 19 2.19 -2.86 6.93
CA SER A 19 2.91 -3.70 5.98
C SER A 19 2.43 -5.14 6.03
N VAL A 20 2.53 -5.80 4.89
CA VAL A 20 2.19 -7.21 4.76
C VAL A 20 3.35 -7.91 4.08
N LEU A 21 3.76 -9.03 4.65
CA LEU A 21 4.76 -9.91 4.05
C LEU A 21 4.05 -11.19 3.60
N VAL A 22 4.23 -11.54 2.34
CA VAL A 22 3.58 -12.68 1.72
C VAL A 22 4.63 -13.65 1.20
N PHE A 23 4.43 -14.93 1.46
CA PHE A 23 5.23 -16.02 0.89
C PHE A 23 4.33 -16.90 0.05
N GLY A 24 4.80 -17.29 -1.12
CA GLY A 24 4.03 -18.12 -2.02
C GLY A 24 4.76 -18.35 -3.33
N ASN A 25 4.04 -18.88 -4.30
CA ASN A 25 4.57 -19.15 -5.63
C ASN A 25 4.04 -18.09 -6.60
N ALA A 26 4.98 -17.45 -7.33
CA ALA A 26 4.63 -16.47 -8.33
C ALA A 26 4.59 -17.11 -9.71
N ARG A 27 3.63 -16.71 -10.53
CA ARG A 27 3.59 -17.07 -11.95
C ARG A 27 3.24 -15.84 -12.78
N VAL A 28 3.72 -15.85 -14.02
CA VAL A 28 3.37 -14.81 -14.98
C VAL A 28 2.02 -15.15 -15.59
N LEU A 29 1.13 -14.18 -15.66
CA LEU A 29 -0.15 -14.33 -16.35
C LEU A 29 0.08 -14.19 -17.85
N GLU A 30 -0.16 -15.26 -18.61
CA GLU A 30 0.02 -15.27 -20.07
C GLU A 30 -1.29 -15.09 -20.82
N ASP A 31 -2.41 -15.54 -20.26
CA ASP A 31 -3.72 -15.41 -20.88
C ASP A 31 -4.15 -13.92 -20.88
N PRO A 32 -4.41 -13.33 -22.06
CA PRO A 32 -4.82 -11.94 -22.18
C PRO A 32 -6.06 -11.59 -21.35
N GLU A 33 -7.04 -12.50 -21.29
CA GLU A 33 -8.28 -12.24 -20.52
C GLU A 33 -8.03 -12.24 -19.01
N GLU A 34 -7.16 -13.12 -18.53
CA GLU A 34 -6.76 -13.15 -17.12
C GLU A 34 -5.98 -11.89 -16.74
N LYS A 35 -5.07 -11.44 -17.63
CA LYS A 35 -4.35 -10.17 -17.44
C LYS A 35 -5.30 -8.98 -17.39
N ARG A 36 -6.24 -8.95 -18.33
CA ARG A 36 -7.23 -7.86 -18.43
C ARG A 36 -8.07 -7.78 -17.16
N ALA A 37 -8.57 -8.92 -16.71
CA ALA A 37 -9.35 -9.00 -15.48
C ALA A 37 -8.58 -8.51 -14.26
N ALA A 38 -7.30 -8.88 -14.14
CA ALA A 38 -6.44 -8.45 -13.03
C ALA A 38 -6.22 -6.93 -13.03
N LEU A 39 -5.94 -6.36 -14.21
CA LEU A 39 -5.69 -4.91 -14.34
C LEU A 39 -6.96 -4.09 -14.07
N TYR A 40 -8.10 -4.49 -14.59
CA TYR A 40 -9.37 -3.82 -14.30
C TYR A 40 -9.75 -3.98 -12.82
N GLY A 41 -9.47 -5.14 -12.23
CA GLY A 41 -9.71 -5.37 -10.81
C GLY A 41 -8.90 -4.41 -9.93
N LEU A 42 -7.68 -4.10 -10.32
CA LEU A 42 -6.83 -3.13 -9.62
C LEU A 42 -7.44 -1.72 -9.67
N ILE A 43 -7.89 -1.29 -10.85
CA ILE A 43 -8.54 0.01 -11.01
C ILE A 43 -9.81 0.06 -10.18
N GLN A 44 -10.64 -0.96 -10.26
CA GLN A 44 -11.90 -1.02 -9.52
C GLN A 44 -11.69 -0.99 -7.99
N LYS A 45 -10.60 -1.57 -7.51
CA LYS A 45 -10.27 -1.55 -6.08
C LYS A 45 -10.07 -0.12 -5.56
N TYR A 46 -9.40 0.73 -6.34
CA TYR A 46 -9.08 2.09 -5.91
C TYR A 46 -10.03 3.15 -6.44
N PHE A 47 -10.71 2.89 -7.54
CA PHE A 47 -11.64 3.79 -8.20
C PHE A 47 -12.94 3.06 -8.59
N PRO A 48 -13.68 2.56 -7.59
CA PRO A 48 -14.85 1.70 -7.87
C PRO A 48 -15.97 2.38 -8.63
N GLU A 49 -15.98 3.71 -8.68
CA GLU A 49 -17.01 4.49 -9.39
C GLU A 49 -16.67 4.76 -10.85
N MET A 50 -15.46 4.40 -11.29
CA MET A 50 -15.02 4.60 -12.67
C MET A 50 -15.30 3.38 -13.52
N GLU A 51 -15.68 3.62 -14.79
CA GLU A 51 -15.93 2.58 -15.76
C GLU A 51 -15.06 2.77 -17.00
N ALA A 52 -14.54 1.65 -17.51
CA ALA A 52 -13.82 1.65 -18.77
C ALA A 52 -14.76 2.09 -19.91
N GLY A 53 -14.27 3.01 -20.75
CA GLY A 53 -15.08 3.56 -21.85
C GLY A 53 -15.94 4.74 -21.45
N VAL A 54 -15.98 5.11 -20.19
CA VAL A 54 -16.68 6.30 -19.68
C VAL A 54 -15.68 7.30 -19.14
N GLU A 55 -15.04 7.00 -18.00
CA GLU A 55 -14.04 7.90 -17.41
C GLU A 55 -12.64 7.72 -18.00
N TYR A 56 -12.34 6.51 -18.49
CA TYR A 56 -11.03 6.24 -19.08
C TYR A 56 -11.14 5.29 -20.27
N ARG A 57 -10.15 5.34 -21.14
CA ARG A 57 -10.08 4.47 -22.32
C ARG A 57 -9.86 3.02 -21.89
N PRO A 58 -10.63 2.04 -22.45
CA PRO A 58 -10.38 0.63 -22.17
C PRO A 58 -8.94 0.20 -22.52
N ILE A 59 -8.47 -0.85 -21.85
CA ILE A 59 -7.15 -1.40 -22.10
C ILE A 59 -7.08 -1.92 -23.55
N THR A 60 -6.03 -1.51 -24.26
CA THR A 60 -5.78 -1.98 -25.63
C THR A 60 -4.93 -3.25 -25.63
N ASP A 61 -5.01 -4.02 -26.72
CA ASP A 61 -4.16 -5.23 -26.88
C ASP A 61 -2.68 -4.89 -26.84
N LYS A 62 -2.31 -3.73 -27.37
CA LYS A 62 -0.93 -3.26 -27.34
C LYS A 62 -0.44 -3.00 -25.93
N GLU A 63 -1.28 -2.41 -25.10
CA GLU A 63 -0.97 -2.17 -23.69
C GLU A 63 -0.82 -3.49 -22.91
N LEU A 64 -1.69 -4.46 -23.17
CA LEU A 64 -1.59 -5.79 -22.56
C LEU A 64 -0.27 -6.50 -22.90
N LYS A 65 0.17 -6.41 -24.15
CA LYS A 65 1.42 -7.01 -24.59
C LYS A 65 2.65 -6.41 -23.91
N ARG A 66 2.57 -5.12 -23.52
CA ARG A 66 3.66 -4.39 -22.88
C ARG A 66 3.65 -4.49 -21.36
N THR A 67 2.58 -5.02 -20.78
CA THR A 67 2.41 -5.10 -19.34
C THR A 67 2.58 -6.53 -18.87
N THR A 68 3.50 -6.73 -17.96
CA THR A 68 3.67 -8.03 -17.29
C THR A 68 2.86 -8.02 -16.00
N VAL A 69 2.06 -9.06 -15.81
CA VAL A 69 1.27 -9.24 -14.58
C VAL A 69 1.68 -10.56 -13.95
N TYR A 70 1.96 -10.50 -12.65
CA TYR A 70 2.30 -11.68 -11.86
C TYR A 70 1.16 -12.00 -10.91
N ALA A 71 0.86 -13.27 -10.75
CA ALA A 71 -0.04 -13.77 -9.72
C ALA A 71 0.78 -14.51 -8.67
N ILE A 72 0.47 -14.30 -7.40
CA ILE A 72 1.09 -15.00 -6.30
C ILE A 72 0.03 -15.86 -5.62
N GLU A 73 0.25 -17.17 -5.59
CA GLU A 73 -0.55 -18.08 -4.79
C GLU A 73 0.02 -18.05 -3.38
N ILE A 74 -0.73 -17.45 -2.45
CA ILE A 74 -0.26 -17.18 -1.10
C ILE A 74 -0.30 -18.47 -0.26
N GLU A 75 0.85 -18.87 0.28
CA GLU A 75 0.96 -20.01 1.20
C GLU A 75 0.95 -19.54 2.65
N SER A 76 1.58 -18.40 2.92
CA SER A 76 1.59 -17.80 4.25
C SER A 76 1.74 -16.30 4.16
N TRP A 77 1.32 -15.61 5.20
CA TRP A 77 1.45 -14.16 5.27
C TRP A 77 1.54 -13.69 6.72
N SER A 78 2.10 -12.51 6.90
CA SER A 78 2.09 -11.81 8.17
C SER A 78 1.93 -10.31 7.94
N GLY A 79 1.38 -9.63 8.92
CA GLY A 79 1.18 -8.19 8.85
C GLY A 79 1.75 -7.49 10.06
N LYS A 80 2.16 -6.25 9.86
CA LYS A 80 2.59 -5.34 10.92
C LYS A 80 1.88 -4.02 10.77
N GLU A 81 1.53 -3.44 11.90
CA GLU A 81 0.88 -2.14 11.91
C GLU A 81 1.36 -1.32 13.11
N ASN A 82 1.66 -0.06 12.87
CA ASN A 82 1.84 0.94 13.89
C ASN A 82 1.13 2.21 13.43
N TRP A 83 -0.08 2.44 13.90
CA TRP A 83 -0.91 3.56 13.48
C TRP A 83 -1.27 4.47 14.66
N LYS A 84 -0.35 4.59 15.62
CA LYS A 84 -0.51 5.52 16.74
C LYS A 84 -0.54 6.95 16.24
N GLU A 85 -1.27 7.81 16.93
CA GLU A 85 -1.30 9.25 16.61
C GLU A 85 0.00 9.95 17.01
N ARG A 86 0.64 9.48 18.07
CA ARG A 86 1.90 10.02 18.57
C ARG A 86 2.82 8.90 19.05
N ALA A 87 4.14 9.12 18.95
CA ALA A 87 5.12 8.25 19.54
C ALA A 87 5.11 8.41 21.07
N ASP A 88 5.67 7.44 21.76
CA ASP A 88 5.80 7.51 23.22
C ASP A 88 6.68 8.70 23.62
N GLN A 89 6.31 9.35 24.70
CA GLN A 89 7.00 10.51 25.25
C GLN A 89 7.44 10.21 26.68
N SER A 90 8.42 10.95 27.18
CA SER A 90 8.88 10.82 28.56
C SER A 90 8.53 12.05 29.39
N ASP A 91 8.15 11.85 30.66
CA ASP A 91 7.94 12.93 31.61
C ASP A 91 9.25 13.43 32.22
N GLU A 92 10.35 12.72 32.00
CA GLU A 92 11.67 13.06 32.54
C GLU A 92 12.37 14.17 31.76
N TRP A 93 11.81 14.59 30.66
CA TRP A 93 12.33 15.65 29.79
C TRP A 93 11.22 16.59 29.38
N PRO A 94 11.52 17.88 29.11
CA PRO A 94 10.48 18.81 28.64
C PRO A 94 9.74 18.30 27.42
N ALA A 95 8.41 18.52 27.41
CA ALA A 95 7.57 18.12 26.29
C ALA A 95 7.93 18.89 25.02
N LEU A 96 7.77 18.24 23.87
CA LEU A 96 7.90 18.90 22.58
C LEU A 96 6.82 19.95 22.39
N GLU A 97 7.15 21.01 21.67
CA GLU A 97 6.16 22.02 21.27
C GLU A 97 5.17 21.41 20.31
N GLU A 98 3.91 21.88 20.36
CA GLU A 98 2.83 21.33 19.52
C GLU A 98 3.12 21.41 18.03
N MET A 99 3.93 22.36 17.57
CA MET A 99 4.31 22.48 16.16
C MET A 99 4.95 21.21 15.60
N TRP A 100 5.64 20.43 16.44
CA TRP A 100 6.31 19.19 15.99
C TRP A 100 5.33 18.06 15.69
N PHE A 101 4.08 18.16 16.13
CA PHE A 101 3.04 17.14 15.91
C PHE A 101 2.10 17.49 14.75
N GLU A 102 2.36 18.56 14.05
CA GLU A 102 1.56 18.99 12.91
C GLU A 102 1.99 18.35 11.57
#